data_3fd40fb9eb7afb56f3360b743ee82fe7
#
_entry.id   3fd40fb9eb7afb56f3360b743ee82fe7
#
_cell.length_a   1.000
_cell.length_b   1.000
_cell.length_c   1.000
_cell.angle_alpha   90.00
_cell.angle_beta   90.00
_cell.angle_gamma   90.00
#
_symmetry.space_group_name_H-M   'P 1'
#
loop_
_entity.id
_entity.type
_entity.pdbx_description
1 polymer ?
#
loop_
_entity_poly.entity_id
_entity_poly.type
_entity_poly.pdbx_seq_one_letter_code
_entity_poly.pdbx_strand_id
1 'polypeptide(L)'
;MRITSRGTTQSREAVTDAAGTYAFPSLPPDAYEVAVSKPGFQTLTFHGSNVAADNTLRVDAVLRIGAVDTSVEVTAEGVSLQTENGEVRSAITATVLENVPTPIGRNYQNLLITVPGVMPPANQHSVAANPSRGLTFNVNGTTRNSNNVRIDGALANNIWLPHVTAYVPGLDAIESVSMVTASADASEGMAGGSAINVQIKSGTNQIHGSLFEYHADSAMKAKPFFLPVGQGIPKYIDNQFGGSIGGPIIKNKLFYFGSWEDSLNRQTGASFVTVPTGAMHSGDLSGSTTAIYDPLSGNSDGTGRTPFGGNLIPSNRIDPIAAKVMAAYPLPTFPSLLANNYYATGAYAYSRSKLDGKATWVATPKLNINGRMGWLKYTMSDPPVFGQNGGAVP
;
A
#
# COMPACT_ATOMS: atom_id res chain seq x y z
N MET A 1 11.15 -27.85 -28.19
CA MET A 1 10.92 -26.43 -27.90
C MET A 1 11.93 -25.95 -26.87
N ARG A 2 12.40 -24.74 -27.01
CA ARG A 2 13.37 -24.12 -26.11
C ARG A 2 12.86 -22.74 -25.73
N ILE A 3 12.94 -22.43 -24.43
CA ILE A 3 12.63 -21.11 -23.91
C ILE A 3 13.91 -20.51 -23.29
N THR A 4 14.19 -19.24 -23.56
CA THR A 4 15.38 -18.55 -23.05
C THR A 4 14.97 -17.24 -22.40
N SER A 5 15.33 -17.04 -21.13
CA SER A 5 15.14 -15.78 -20.39
C SER A 5 16.08 -14.70 -20.94
N ARG A 6 15.59 -13.50 -21.17
CA ARG A 6 16.41 -12.37 -21.63
C ARG A 6 17.26 -11.77 -20.53
N GLY A 7 16.76 -11.73 -19.29
CA GLY A 7 17.47 -11.17 -18.14
C GLY A 7 18.62 -12.06 -17.65
N THR A 8 18.42 -13.38 -17.63
CA THR A 8 19.38 -14.33 -17.06
C THR A 8 20.07 -15.22 -18.09
N THR A 9 19.65 -15.18 -19.36
CA THR A 9 20.08 -16.07 -20.46
C THR A 9 19.89 -17.59 -20.20
N GLN A 10 19.08 -17.91 -19.21
CA GLN A 10 18.73 -19.26 -18.83
C GLN A 10 17.84 -19.89 -19.90
N SER A 11 18.15 -21.13 -20.29
CA SER A 11 17.33 -21.89 -21.24
C SER A 11 16.76 -23.12 -20.59
N ARG A 12 15.51 -23.43 -20.95
CA ARG A 12 14.86 -24.72 -20.65
C ARG A 12 14.34 -25.34 -21.94
N GLU A 13 14.30 -26.66 -21.98
CA GLU A 13 13.78 -27.39 -23.12
C GLU A 13 12.61 -28.28 -22.70
N ALA A 14 11.63 -28.40 -23.58
CA ALA A 14 10.50 -29.30 -23.45
C ALA A 14 10.20 -29.94 -24.80
N VAL A 15 9.64 -31.13 -24.79
CA VAL A 15 9.14 -31.83 -25.98
C VAL A 15 7.62 -31.81 -25.89
N THR A 16 6.96 -31.58 -27.04
CA THR A 16 5.50 -31.68 -27.11
C THR A 16 5.03 -33.09 -26.93
N ASP A 17 3.89 -33.29 -26.30
CA ASP A 17 3.20 -34.55 -26.23
C ASP A 17 2.55 -34.97 -27.57
N ALA A 18 1.81 -36.08 -27.60
CA ALA A 18 1.14 -36.57 -28.78
C ALA A 18 0.03 -35.63 -29.32
N ALA A 19 -0.53 -34.76 -28.45
CA ALA A 19 -1.51 -33.75 -28.80
C ALA A 19 -0.88 -32.42 -29.27
N GLY A 20 0.46 -32.33 -29.23
CA GLY A 20 1.19 -31.12 -29.53
C GLY A 20 1.28 -30.12 -28.36
N THR A 21 0.83 -30.53 -27.16
CA THR A 21 0.84 -29.67 -25.97
C THR A 21 2.23 -29.66 -25.32
N TYR A 22 2.61 -28.52 -24.77
CA TYR A 22 3.84 -28.36 -23.99
C TYR A 22 3.61 -27.41 -22.82
N ALA A 23 4.46 -27.51 -21.79
CA ALA A 23 4.43 -26.60 -20.66
C ALA A 23 5.83 -26.35 -20.10
N PHE A 24 6.06 -25.12 -19.67
CA PHE A 24 7.22 -24.69 -18.89
C PHE A 24 6.71 -24.17 -17.54
N PRO A 25 6.57 -25.00 -16.53
CA PRO A 25 6.06 -24.58 -15.23
C PRO A 25 7.09 -23.76 -14.46
N SER A 26 6.59 -22.89 -13.55
CA SER A 26 7.40 -22.12 -12.58
C SER A 26 8.51 -21.31 -13.24
N LEU A 27 8.15 -20.55 -14.29
CA LEU A 27 9.05 -19.57 -14.89
C LEU A 27 9.09 -18.32 -14.01
N PRO A 28 10.27 -17.77 -13.71
CA PRO A 28 10.35 -16.42 -13.13
C PRO A 28 9.73 -15.38 -14.08
N PRO A 29 9.15 -14.31 -13.55
CA PRO A 29 8.72 -13.17 -14.40
C PRO A 29 9.92 -12.60 -15.17
N ASP A 30 9.82 -12.58 -16.49
CA ASP A 30 10.85 -12.05 -17.39
C ASP A 30 10.28 -11.99 -18.83
N ALA A 31 11.02 -11.36 -19.73
CA ALA A 31 10.82 -11.47 -21.16
C ALA A 31 11.55 -12.73 -21.68
N TYR A 32 10.81 -13.57 -22.36
CA TYR A 32 11.34 -14.83 -22.88
C TYR A 32 11.36 -14.84 -24.42
N GLU A 33 12.35 -15.55 -24.93
CA GLU A 33 12.39 -16.00 -26.31
C GLU A 33 11.96 -17.46 -26.37
N VAL A 34 11.00 -17.79 -27.23
CA VAL A 34 10.49 -19.16 -27.41
C VAL A 34 10.86 -19.65 -28.79
N ALA A 35 11.73 -20.63 -28.89
CA ALA A 35 12.13 -21.28 -30.14
C ALA A 35 11.50 -22.67 -30.26
N VAL A 36 10.84 -22.90 -31.40
CA VAL A 36 10.19 -24.18 -31.72
C VAL A 36 10.85 -24.77 -32.96
N SER A 37 11.36 -25.98 -32.84
CA SER A 37 12.04 -26.67 -33.93
C SER A 37 11.60 -28.13 -34.03
N LYS A 38 11.56 -28.64 -35.25
CA LYS A 38 11.32 -30.05 -35.58
C LYS A 38 12.06 -30.41 -36.88
N PRO A 39 12.70 -31.55 -37.00
CA PRO A 39 13.32 -31.97 -38.23
C PRO A 39 12.35 -31.94 -39.43
N GLY A 40 12.76 -31.34 -40.56
CA GLY A 40 11.91 -31.14 -41.76
C GLY A 40 11.03 -29.91 -41.74
N PHE A 41 11.10 -29.07 -40.68
CA PHE A 41 10.36 -27.81 -40.53
C PHE A 41 11.30 -26.65 -40.28
N GLN A 42 10.87 -25.45 -40.68
CA GLN A 42 11.56 -24.19 -40.35
C GLN A 42 11.49 -23.95 -38.82
N THR A 43 12.57 -23.42 -38.26
CA THR A 43 12.56 -22.99 -36.82
C THR A 43 11.73 -21.73 -36.68
N LEU A 44 10.77 -21.73 -35.74
CA LEU A 44 9.93 -20.59 -35.44
C LEU A 44 10.39 -20.00 -34.11
N THR A 45 10.71 -18.70 -34.08
CA THR A 45 11.15 -17.99 -32.88
C THR A 45 10.20 -16.84 -32.54
N PHE A 46 9.66 -16.86 -31.34
CA PHE A 46 8.84 -15.78 -30.79
C PHE A 46 9.72 -14.92 -29.88
N HIS A 47 9.74 -13.62 -30.14
CA HIS A 47 10.44 -12.63 -29.29
C HIS A 47 9.45 -11.84 -28.45
N GLY A 48 9.87 -11.44 -27.23
CA GLY A 48 9.08 -10.54 -26.38
C GLY A 48 7.90 -11.21 -25.66
N SER A 49 7.93 -12.53 -25.48
CA SER A 49 6.94 -13.25 -24.68
C SER A 49 7.11 -12.88 -23.21
N ASN A 50 6.39 -11.85 -22.73
CA ASN A 50 6.47 -11.39 -21.36
C ASN A 50 5.66 -12.29 -20.43
N VAL A 51 6.33 -12.97 -19.52
CA VAL A 51 5.69 -13.76 -18.45
C VAL A 51 5.63 -12.90 -17.20
N ALA A 52 4.41 -12.51 -16.81
CA ALA A 52 4.16 -11.82 -15.55
C ALA A 52 4.01 -12.83 -14.38
N ALA A 53 4.11 -12.32 -13.14
CA ALA A 53 3.88 -13.15 -11.96
C ALA A 53 2.49 -13.78 -11.98
N ASP A 54 2.42 -15.06 -11.63
CA ASP A 54 1.19 -15.85 -11.53
C ASP A 54 0.29 -15.84 -12.77
N ASN A 55 0.90 -15.63 -13.95
CA ASN A 55 0.20 -15.64 -15.22
C ASN A 55 0.66 -16.82 -16.10
N THR A 56 -0.28 -17.45 -16.80
CA THR A 56 0.00 -18.45 -17.82
C THR A 56 -0.06 -17.79 -19.19
N LEU A 57 1.08 -17.74 -19.87
CA LEU A 57 1.17 -17.25 -21.25
C LEU A 57 1.03 -18.44 -22.21
N ARG A 58 0.01 -18.40 -23.06
CA ARG A 58 -0.17 -19.36 -24.15
C ARG A 58 0.54 -18.87 -25.40
N VAL A 59 1.36 -19.72 -26.00
CA VAL A 59 2.05 -19.49 -27.27
C VAL A 59 1.76 -20.63 -28.21
N ASP A 60 0.92 -20.41 -29.21
CA ASP A 60 0.60 -21.40 -30.25
C ASP A 60 1.59 -21.27 -31.42
N ALA A 61 2.20 -22.38 -31.80
CA ALA A 61 3.23 -22.41 -32.83
C ALA A 61 2.80 -23.29 -34.03
N VAL A 62 2.70 -22.70 -35.19
CA VAL A 62 2.42 -23.42 -36.44
C VAL A 62 3.69 -23.50 -37.28
N LEU A 63 4.29 -24.70 -37.35
CA LEU A 63 5.51 -24.93 -38.10
C LEU A 63 5.24 -25.10 -39.60
N ARG A 64 6.11 -24.52 -40.46
CA ARG A 64 6.07 -24.67 -41.93
C ARG A 64 7.17 -25.64 -42.37
N ILE A 65 6.86 -26.46 -43.39
CA ILE A 65 7.83 -27.38 -44.00
C ILE A 65 8.95 -26.56 -44.63
N GLY A 66 10.20 -26.93 -44.38
CA GLY A 66 11.39 -26.27 -44.91
C GLY A 66 12.66 -26.70 -44.23
N ALA A 67 13.81 -26.20 -44.66
CA ALA A 67 15.09 -26.48 -44.04
C ALA A 67 15.15 -25.91 -42.63
N VAL A 68 15.74 -26.63 -41.67
CA VAL A 68 15.87 -26.23 -40.25
C VAL A 68 16.67 -24.94 -40.08
N ASP A 69 17.55 -24.63 -41.03
CA ASP A 69 18.40 -23.43 -41.00
C ASP A 69 17.65 -22.13 -41.39
N THR A 70 16.37 -22.23 -41.77
CA THR A 70 15.54 -21.05 -42.03
C THR A 70 14.72 -20.71 -40.79
N SER A 71 14.98 -19.56 -40.16
CA SER A 71 14.21 -19.07 -39.03
C SER A 71 13.13 -18.09 -39.47
N VAL A 72 11.95 -18.21 -38.87
CA VAL A 72 10.87 -17.22 -38.97
C VAL A 72 10.76 -16.53 -37.63
N GLU A 73 10.98 -15.22 -37.64
CA GLU A 73 10.85 -14.38 -36.45
C GLU A 73 9.42 -13.86 -36.31
N VAL A 74 8.81 -14.02 -35.17
CA VAL A 74 7.49 -13.48 -34.83
C VAL A 74 7.64 -12.58 -33.61
N THR A 75 7.37 -11.30 -33.79
CA THR A 75 7.30 -10.38 -32.64
C THR A 75 5.94 -10.54 -32.01
N ALA A 76 5.90 -11.01 -30.75
CA ALA A 76 4.68 -11.10 -29.99
C ALA A 76 4.31 -9.71 -29.42
N GLU A 77 3.92 -8.78 -30.30
CA GLU A 77 3.33 -7.51 -29.91
C GLU A 77 1.81 -7.66 -29.80
N GLY A 78 1.35 -8.24 -28.72
CA GLY A 78 -0.08 -8.36 -28.46
C GLY A 78 -0.35 -8.54 -26.97
N VAL A 79 -1.39 -7.90 -26.50
CA VAL A 79 -1.97 -8.23 -25.18
C VAL A 79 -2.40 -9.68 -25.26
N SER A 80 -1.66 -10.57 -24.61
CA SER A 80 -2.04 -11.97 -24.51
C SER A 80 -3.36 -12.07 -23.78
N LEU A 81 -4.43 -12.42 -24.50
CA LEU A 81 -5.71 -12.72 -23.89
C LEU A 81 -5.54 -13.96 -23.02
N GLN A 82 -5.93 -13.86 -21.76
CA GLN A 82 -5.95 -15.01 -20.87
C GLN A 82 -7.14 -15.90 -21.24
N THR A 83 -6.85 -17.08 -21.77
CA THR A 83 -7.86 -18.04 -22.24
C THR A 83 -7.82 -19.35 -21.43
N GLU A 84 -6.84 -19.51 -20.54
CA GLU A 84 -6.57 -20.77 -19.84
C GLU A 84 -7.35 -20.90 -18.52
N ASN A 85 -7.79 -19.80 -17.93
CA ASN A 85 -8.60 -19.82 -16.72
C ASN A 85 -9.67 -18.70 -16.75
N GLY A 86 -10.64 -18.77 -15.83
CA GLY A 86 -11.74 -17.81 -15.68
C GLY A 86 -11.43 -16.64 -14.75
N GLU A 87 -10.19 -16.44 -14.33
CA GLU A 87 -9.82 -15.39 -13.41
C GLU A 87 -9.95 -14.00 -14.04
N VAL A 88 -10.50 -13.07 -13.27
CA VAL A 88 -10.43 -11.64 -13.62
C VAL A 88 -9.20 -11.05 -12.93
N ARG A 89 -8.14 -10.88 -13.70
CA ARG A 89 -6.83 -10.45 -13.23
C ARG A 89 -6.45 -9.08 -13.79
N SER A 90 -5.92 -8.22 -12.95
CA SER A 90 -5.31 -6.93 -13.32
C SER A 90 -3.86 -6.91 -12.89
N ALA A 91 -2.98 -6.35 -13.71
CA ALA A 91 -1.57 -6.22 -13.39
C ALA A 91 -1.15 -4.75 -13.34
N ILE A 92 -0.42 -4.37 -12.30
CA ILE A 92 0.25 -3.08 -12.16
C ILE A 92 1.74 -3.35 -12.35
N THR A 93 2.29 -2.93 -13.49
CA THR A 93 3.68 -3.17 -13.86
C THR A 93 4.62 -2.17 -13.20
N ALA A 94 5.94 -2.46 -13.20
CA ALA A 94 6.97 -1.54 -12.73
C ALA A 94 6.84 -0.14 -13.37
N THR A 95 6.56 -0.07 -14.66
CA THR A 95 6.35 1.20 -15.38
C THR A 95 5.20 2.02 -14.79
N VAL A 96 4.09 1.39 -14.40
CA VAL A 96 2.96 2.08 -13.75
C VAL A 96 3.34 2.51 -12.34
N LEU A 97 4.01 1.62 -11.58
CA LEU A 97 4.46 1.91 -10.21
C LEU A 97 5.42 3.10 -10.15
N GLU A 98 6.31 3.23 -11.14
CA GLU A 98 7.32 4.28 -11.20
C GLU A 98 6.77 5.62 -11.70
N ASN A 99 5.81 5.60 -12.63
CA ASN A 99 5.35 6.81 -13.33
C ASN A 99 4.03 7.38 -12.78
N VAL A 100 3.22 6.60 -12.07
CA VAL A 100 1.97 7.10 -11.50
C VAL A 100 2.24 7.75 -10.14
N PRO A 101 1.86 9.02 -9.94
CA PRO A 101 2.03 9.68 -8.67
C PRO A 101 1.31 8.92 -7.56
N THR A 102 2.05 8.47 -6.56
CA THR A 102 1.50 7.83 -5.37
C THR A 102 1.34 8.87 -4.25
N PRO A 103 0.29 8.75 -3.42
CA PRO A 103 0.16 9.57 -2.22
C PRO A 103 1.38 9.45 -1.30
N ILE A 104 1.48 10.38 -0.35
CA ILE A 104 2.55 10.41 0.65
C ILE A 104 2.79 9.00 1.22
N GLY A 105 4.06 8.60 1.27
CA GLY A 105 4.47 7.32 1.81
C GLY A 105 4.70 6.22 0.77
N ARG A 106 4.59 6.49 -0.52
CA ARG A 106 4.96 5.57 -1.62
C ARG A 106 4.49 4.12 -1.36
N ASN A 107 3.18 3.97 -1.06
CA ASN A 107 2.59 2.67 -0.81
C ASN A 107 1.86 2.17 -2.06
N TYR A 108 2.32 1.06 -2.66
CA TYR A 108 1.70 0.45 -3.83
C TYR A 108 0.22 0.12 -3.63
N GLN A 109 -0.20 -0.13 -2.39
CA GLN A 109 -1.60 -0.46 -2.08
C GLN A 109 -2.57 0.67 -2.44
N ASN A 110 -2.08 1.92 -2.49
CA ASN A 110 -2.89 3.06 -2.94
C ASN A 110 -3.23 2.99 -4.44
N LEU A 111 -2.45 2.26 -5.23
CA LEU A 111 -2.72 2.07 -6.65
C LEU A 111 -3.77 0.98 -6.90
N LEU A 112 -4.05 0.11 -5.92
CA LEU A 112 -5.05 -0.94 -6.07
C LEU A 112 -6.46 -0.39 -6.26
N ILE A 113 -6.73 0.84 -5.83
CA ILE A 113 -8.02 1.52 -6.07
C ILE A 113 -8.29 1.81 -7.55
N THR A 114 -7.28 1.72 -8.41
CA THR A 114 -7.44 1.86 -9.87
C THR A 114 -7.96 0.58 -10.53
N VAL A 115 -7.96 -0.53 -9.80
CA VAL A 115 -8.44 -1.82 -10.30
C VAL A 115 -9.97 -1.86 -10.24
N PRO A 116 -10.66 -2.24 -11.32
CA PRO A 116 -12.11 -2.36 -11.33
C PRO A 116 -12.63 -3.29 -10.22
N GLY A 117 -13.71 -2.88 -9.54
CA GLY A 117 -14.30 -3.63 -8.43
C GLY A 117 -13.72 -3.30 -7.05
N VAL A 118 -12.62 -2.54 -6.98
CA VAL A 118 -12.06 -2.10 -5.72
C VAL A 118 -12.77 -0.83 -5.23
N MET A 119 -13.31 -0.90 -4.01
CA MET A 119 -13.96 0.23 -3.34
C MET A 119 -12.99 0.86 -2.35
N PRO A 120 -12.79 2.19 -2.37
CA PRO A 120 -11.99 2.88 -1.37
C PRO A 120 -12.50 2.57 0.04
N PRO A 121 -11.62 2.48 1.04
CA PRO A 121 -12.03 2.19 2.40
C PRO A 121 -12.81 3.37 2.99
N ALA A 122 -13.94 3.07 3.62
CA ALA A 122 -14.71 4.07 4.38
C ALA A 122 -13.95 4.57 5.62
N ASN A 123 -13.04 3.75 6.13
CA ASN A 123 -12.20 4.08 7.28
C ASN A 123 -10.78 3.55 7.05
N GLN A 124 -9.87 4.45 6.75
CA GLN A 124 -8.47 4.12 6.50
C GLN A 124 -7.69 4.07 7.81
N HIS A 125 -7.16 2.88 8.14
CA HIS A 125 -6.34 2.68 9.34
C HIS A 125 -4.84 2.89 9.09
N SER A 126 -4.44 3.03 7.83
CA SER A 126 -3.04 3.22 7.45
C SER A 126 -2.65 4.67 7.60
N VAL A 127 -1.52 4.91 8.24
CA VAL A 127 -0.84 6.21 8.27
C VAL A 127 0.42 6.14 7.41
N ALA A 128 0.88 7.27 6.89
CA ALA A 128 2.05 7.31 6.03
C ALA A 128 3.31 6.72 6.69
N ALA A 129 3.45 6.86 8.02
CA ALA A 129 4.53 6.27 8.79
C ALA A 129 4.48 4.74 8.78
N ASN A 130 3.28 4.15 8.93
CA ASN A 130 3.09 2.71 8.96
C ASN A 130 2.11 2.24 7.88
N PRO A 131 2.59 1.81 6.71
CA PRO A 131 1.76 1.42 5.58
C PRO A 131 1.07 0.04 5.74
N SER A 132 1.36 -0.72 6.79
CA SER A 132 0.89 -2.10 6.95
C SER A 132 -0.63 -2.27 7.04
N ARG A 133 -1.38 -1.19 7.32
CA ARG A 133 -2.86 -1.20 7.38
C ARG A 133 -3.53 -0.69 6.10
N GLY A 134 -2.82 -0.72 4.97
CA GLY A 134 -3.33 -0.21 3.69
C GLY A 134 -4.40 -1.07 3.01
N LEU A 135 -4.64 -2.31 3.47
CA LEU A 135 -5.58 -3.25 2.87
C LEU A 135 -7.04 -3.09 3.36
N THR A 136 -7.44 -1.90 3.75
CA THR A 136 -8.79 -1.66 4.29
C THR A 136 -9.86 -1.43 3.23
N PHE A 137 -9.58 -1.74 1.97
CA PHE A 137 -10.53 -1.66 0.86
C PHE A 137 -11.36 -2.95 0.71
N ASN A 138 -12.52 -2.81 0.10
CA ASN A 138 -13.42 -3.91 -0.26
C ASN A 138 -13.32 -4.17 -1.76
N VAL A 139 -13.49 -5.44 -2.15
CA VAL A 139 -13.49 -5.84 -3.56
C VAL A 139 -14.80 -6.53 -3.87
N ASN A 140 -15.51 -6.09 -4.92
CA ASN A 140 -16.78 -6.65 -5.37
C ASN A 140 -17.81 -6.84 -4.24
N GLY A 141 -17.89 -5.90 -3.29
CA GLY A 141 -18.83 -5.93 -2.18
C GLY A 141 -18.46 -6.85 -1.01
N THR A 142 -17.28 -7.47 -1.03
CA THR A 142 -16.79 -8.31 0.08
C THR A 142 -16.24 -7.47 1.23
N THR A 143 -15.82 -8.12 2.30
CA THR A 143 -15.22 -7.42 3.46
C THR A 143 -13.73 -7.19 3.27
N ARG A 144 -13.19 -6.18 3.94
CA ARG A 144 -11.72 -5.89 3.95
C ARG A 144 -10.86 -7.07 4.42
N ASN A 145 -11.42 -7.99 5.20
CA ASN A 145 -10.69 -9.16 5.72
C ASN A 145 -10.59 -10.30 4.72
N SER A 146 -11.23 -10.18 3.56
CA SER A 146 -11.27 -11.21 2.52
C SER A 146 -10.16 -11.06 1.47
N ASN A 147 -9.28 -10.07 1.62
CA ASN A 147 -8.16 -9.84 0.71
C ASN A 147 -6.94 -10.64 1.17
N ASN A 148 -6.32 -11.35 0.24
CA ASN A 148 -5.09 -12.11 0.48
C ASN A 148 -3.90 -11.41 -0.20
N VAL A 149 -2.79 -11.23 0.51
CA VAL A 149 -1.56 -10.66 -0.05
C VAL A 149 -0.42 -11.63 0.09
N ARG A 150 0.26 -11.87 -1.02
CA ARG A 150 1.50 -12.64 -1.08
C ARG A 150 2.62 -11.79 -1.63
N ILE A 151 3.82 -11.99 -1.12
CA ILE A 151 5.03 -11.35 -1.63
C ILE A 151 6.00 -12.46 -2.02
N ASP A 152 6.35 -12.54 -3.31
CA ASP A 152 7.12 -13.66 -3.89
C ASP A 152 6.53 -15.04 -3.50
N GLY A 153 5.21 -15.18 -3.49
CA GLY A 153 4.47 -16.38 -3.15
C GLY A 153 4.26 -16.62 -1.64
N ALA A 154 4.95 -15.90 -0.75
CA ALA A 154 4.77 -16.05 0.69
C ALA A 154 3.62 -15.17 1.20
N LEU A 155 2.76 -15.73 2.06
CA LEU A 155 1.66 -15.00 2.69
C LEU A 155 2.21 -13.84 3.53
N ALA A 156 1.69 -12.64 3.30
CA ALA A 156 2.08 -11.41 3.98
C ALA A 156 0.98 -10.83 4.89
N ASN A 157 -0.21 -11.43 4.93
CA ASN A 157 -1.27 -10.98 5.81
C ASN A 157 -0.99 -11.35 7.28
N ASN A 158 -1.43 -10.50 8.18
CA ASN A 158 -1.54 -10.85 9.59
C ASN A 158 -2.71 -11.83 9.78
N ILE A 159 -2.45 -12.98 10.41
CA ILE A 159 -3.47 -14.03 10.60
C ILE A 159 -4.64 -13.60 11.50
N TRP A 160 -4.42 -12.68 12.43
CA TRP A 160 -5.44 -12.17 13.34
C TRP A 160 -6.21 -10.97 12.77
N LEU A 161 -5.54 -10.18 11.94
CA LEU A 161 -6.08 -8.98 11.30
C LEU A 161 -5.77 -9.05 9.80
N PRO A 162 -6.53 -9.83 9.00
CA PRO A 162 -6.19 -10.09 7.59
C PRO A 162 -6.09 -8.86 6.70
N HIS A 163 -6.66 -7.72 7.10
CA HIS A 163 -6.51 -6.44 6.42
C HIS A 163 -5.19 -5.71 6.76
N VAL A 164 -4.34 -6.30 7.59
CA VAL A 164 -3.01 -5.79 7.93
C VAL A 164 -1.96 -6.66 7.29
N THR A 165 -1.02 -6.06 6.55
CA THR A 165 0.14 -6.76 6.02
C THR A 165 1.30 -6.73 7.01
N ALA A 166 2.02 -7.82 7.14
CA ALA A 166 3.21 -7.90 7.99
C ALA A 166 4.33 -6.97 7.49
N TYR A 167 4.39 -6.76 6.17
CA TYR A 167 5.40 -5.96 5.52
C TYR A 167 4.87 -5.33 4.23
N VAL A 168 5.30 -4.09 3.94
CA VAL A 168 5.03 -3.40 2.67
C VAL A 168 6.36 -2.99 2.06
N PRO A 169 6.77 -3.60 0.93
CA PRO A 169 8.05 -3.32 0.29
C PRO A 169 8.17 -1.88 -0.20
N GLY A 170 9.40 -1.43 -0.43
CA GLY A 170 9.68 -0.19 -1.12
C GLY A 170 9.11 -0.23 -2.55
N LEU A 171 8.60 0.89 -3.05
CA LEU A 171 7.96 0.93 -4.36
C LEU A 171 8.94 0.52 -5.48
N ASP A 172 10.18 0.97 -5.39
CA ASP A 172 11.23 0.64 -6.37
C ASP A 172 11.72 -0.81 -6.27
N ALA A 173 11.39 -1.52 -5.19
CA ALA A 173 11.69 -2.95 -5.06
C ALA A 173 10.71 -3.82 -5.85
N ILE A 174 9.55 -3.28 -6.25
CA ILE A 174 8.46 -4.07 -6.82
C ILE A 174 8.64 -4.15 -8.33
N GLU A 175 8.62 -5.35 -8.88
CA GLU A 175 8.57 -5.64 -10.32
C GLU A 175 7.15 -5.52 -10.87
N SER A 176 6.20 -6.12 -10.16
CA SER A 176 4.80 -6.09 -10.54
C SER A 176 3.89 -6.41 -9.37
N VAL A 177 2.65 -5.92 -9.44
CA VAL A 177 1.57 -6.31 -8.54
C VAL A 177 0.45 -6.87 -9.40
N SER A 178 0.09 -8.12 -9.17
CA SER A 178 -1.04 -8.79 -9.81
C SER A 178 -2.18 -8.89 -8.82
N MET A 179 -3.40 -8.57 -9.26
CA MET A 179 -4.61 -8.64 -8.43
C MET A 179 -5.71 -9.41 -9.15
N VAL A 180 -6.15 -10.50 -8.55
CA VAL A 180 -7.31 -11.28 -8.99
C VAL A 180 -8.51 -10.81 -8.20
N THR A 181 -9.57 -10.35 -8.89
CA THR A 181 -10.78 -9.79 -8.28
C THR A 181 -11.98 -10.72 -8.38
N ALA A 182 -11.93 -11.73 -9.23
CA ALA A 182 -12.99 -12.74 -9.35
C ALA A 182 -12.40 -14.07 -9.84
N SER A 183 -13.09 -15.17 -9.51
CA SER A 183 -12.77 -16.53 -9.93
C SER A 183 -11.33 -16.96 -9.58
N ALA A 184 -10.84 -16.53 -8.42
CA ALA A 184 -9.50 -16.88 -7.96
C ALA A 184 -9.33 -18.41 -7.88
N ASP A 185 -8.20 -18.91 -8.37
CA ASP A 185 -7.83 -20.31 -8.28
C ASP A 185 -7.61 -20.74 -6.82
N ALA A 186 -7.76 -22.04 -6.53
CA ALA A 186 -7.53 -22.58 -5.19
C ALA A 186 -6.09 -22.38 -4.69
N SER A 187 -5.13 -22.23 -5.57
CA SER A 187 -3.73 -21.91 -5.25
C SER A 187 -3.58 -20.52 -4.62
N GLU A 188 -4.51 -19.62 -4.84
CA GLU A 188 -4.52 -18.26 -4.24
C GLU A 188 -4.92 -18.26 -2.76
N GLY A 189 -5.41 -19.39 -2.23
CA GLY A 189 -5.76 -19.53 -0.82
C GLY A 189 -7.03 -18.80 -0.41
N MET A 190 -7.06 -18.18 0.78
CA MET A 190 -8.22 -17.47 1.32
C MET A 190 -8.43 -16.11 0.64
N ALA A 191 -8.81 -16.10 -0.63
CA ALA A 191 -9.03 -14.93 -1.45
C ALA A 191 -10.53 -14.71 -1.75
N GLY A 192 -11.34 -14.58 -0.70
CA GLY A 192 -12.79 -14.35 -0.87
C GLY A 192 -13.15 -12.99 -1.45
N GLY A 193 -12.25 -12.01 -1.35
CA GLY A 193 -12.36 -10.68 -1.98
C GLY A 193 -11.41 -10.53 -3.15
N SER A 194 -10.12 -10.59 -2.86
CA SER A 194 -9.06 -10.54 -3.89
C SER A 194 -7.82 -11.30 -3.47
N ALA A 195 -7.08 -11.81 -4.47
CA ALA A 195 -5.72 -12.29 -4.31
C ALA A 195 -4.76 -11.25 -4.90
N ILE A 196 -3.81 -10.77 -4.08
CA ILE A 196 -2.84 -9.76 -4.46
C ILE A 196 -1.47 -10.39 -4.37
N ASN A 197 -0.79 -10.51 -5.50
CA ASN A 197 0.54 -11.08 -5.61
C ASN A 197 1.54 -9.98 -5.95
N VAL A 198 2.49 -9.73 -5.05
CA VAL A 198 3.55 -8.73 -5.19
C VAL A 198 4.84 -9.45 -5.53
N GLN A 199 5.41 -9.13 -6.66
CA GLN A 199 6.68 -9.67 -7.11
C GLN A 199 7.80 -8.64 -6.85
N ILE A 200 8.84 -9.06 -6.15
CA ILE A 200 10.03 -8.24 -5.93
C ILE A 200 11.01 -8.43 -7.10
N LYS A 201 11.61 -7.32 -7.55
CA LYS A 201 12.66 -7.31 -8.58
C LYS A 201 13.76 -8.31 -8.27
N SER A 202 14.39 -8.83 -9.30
CA SER A 202 15.51 -9.76 -9.20
C SER A 202 16.72 -9.21 -9.95
N GLY A 203 17.91 -9.66 -9.59
CA GLY A 203 19.10 -9.37 -10.38
C GLY A 203 19.08 -10.10 -11.71
N THR A 204 19.79 -9.54 -12.68
CA THR A 204 20.00 -10.09 -14.03
C THR A 204 21.49 -10.27 -14.30
N ASN A 205 21.88 -10.68 -15.51
CA ASN A 205 23.28 -10.76 -15.91
C ASN A 205 23.97 -9.38 -16.12
N GLN A 206 23.18 -8.32 -16.13
CA GLN A 206 23.66 -6.94 -16.20
C GLN A 206 23.41 -6.24 -14.86
N ILE A 207 24.38 -5.45 -14.41
CA ILE A 207 24.18 -4.59 -13.24
C ILE A 207 23.26 -3.45 -13.66
N HIS A 208 22.20 -3.26 -12.90
CA HIS A 208 21.22 -2.20 -13.08
C HIS A 208 20.77 -1.67 -11.73
N GLY A 209 20.26 -0.46 -11.71
CA GLY A 209 19.76 0.15 -10.48
C GLY A 209 19.15 1.52 -10.74
N SER A 210 18.60 2.10 -9.70
CA SER A 210 18.01 3.42 -9.69
C SER A 210 18.39 4.18 -8.43
N LEU A 211 18.38 5.50 -8.52
CA LEU A 211 18.44 6.41 -7.38
C LEU A 211 17.32 7.43 -7.56
N PHE A 212 16.64 7.77 -6.50
CA PHE A 212 15.56 8.75 -6.54
C PHE A 212 15.54 9.64 -5.31
N GLU A 213 15.02 10.85 -5.48
CA GLU A 213 14.66 11.76 -4.40
C GLU A 213 13.39 12.53 -4.79
N TYR A 214 12.43 12.56 -3.86
CA TYR A 214 11.22 13.36 -3.96
C TYR A 214 11.18 14.32 -2.77
N HIS A 215 11.18 15.60 -3.05
CA HIS A 215 11.08 16.65 -2.05
C HIS A 215 9.76 17.40 -2.18
N ALA A 216 9.08 17.64 -1.08
CA ALA A 216 7.93 18.52 -1.01
C ALA A 216 8.03 19.45 0.20
N ASP A 217 7.77 20.73 -0.02
CA ASP A 217 7.81 21.77 1.01
C ASP A 217 6.52 22.62 0.99
N SER A 218 6.17 23.17 2.14
CA SER A 218 5.04 24.11 2.26
C SER A 218 5.16 25.31 1.35
N ALA A 219 6.38 25.78 1.01
CA ALA A 219 6.60 26.87 0.06
C ALA A 219 6.18 26.52 -1.37
N MET A 220 6.08 25.21 -1.70
CA MET A 220 5.62 24.71 -3.00
C MET A 220 4.09 24.49 -3.04
N LYS A 221 3.39 24.73 -1.93
CA LYS A 221 1.95 24.46 -1.79
C LYS A 221 1.12 25.74 -1.82
N ALA A 222 -0.06 25.66 -2.40
CA ALA A 222 -1.06 26.73 -2.27
C ALA A 222 -1.55 26.84 -0.83
N LYS A 223 -1.91 28.07 -0.42
CA LYS A 223 -2.54 28.33 0.88
C LYS A 223 -3.89 27.59 0.95
N PRO A 224 -4.18 26.85 2.04
CA PRO A 224 -5.49 26.25 2.25
C PRO A 224 -6.60 27.30 2.25
N PHE A 225 -7.73 27.00 1.60
CA PHE A 225 -8.84 27.95 1.49
C PHE A 225 -9.44 28.33 2.86
N PHE A 226 -9.61 27.34 3.75
CA PHE A 226 -10.19 27.53 5.09
C PHE A 226 -9.15 27.80 6.18
N LEU A 227 -8.06 28.47 5.84
CA LEU A 227 -7.08 28.86 6.84
C LEU A 227 -7.56 30.08 7.64
N PRO A 228 -7.52 30.08 8.98
CA PRO A 228 -7.93 31.22 9.80
C PRO A 228 -7.12 32.49 9.46
N VAL A 229 -7.77 33.66 9.62
CA VAL A 229 -7.12 34.94 9.39
C VAL A 229 -5.91 35.07 10.32
N GLY A 230 -4.79 35.52 9.76
CA GLY A 230 -3.54 35.71 10.50
C GLY A 230 -2.69 34.43 10.62
N GLN A 231 -3.19 33.27 10.21
CA GLN A 231 -2.38 32.04 10.20
C GLN A 231 -1.58 31.89 8.90
N GLY A 232 -0.33 31.48 9.02
CA GLY A 232 0.53 31.11 7.90
C GLY A 232 0.22 29.71 7.38
N ILE A 233 0.74 29.36 6.19
CA ILE A 233 0.64 28.00 5.66
C ILE A 233 1.29 27.03 6.66
N PRO A 234 0.59 25.96 7.10
CA PRO A 234 1.17 24.99 8.03
C PRO A 234 2.46 24.39 7.47
N LYS A 235 3.47 24.28 8.32
CA LYS A 235 4.76 23.69 7.92
C LYS A 235 4.55 22.27 7.39
N TYR A 236 5.16 22.00 6.26
CA TYR A 236 5.19 20.68 5.64
C TYR A 236 6.52 20.51 4.93
N ILE A 237 7.28 19.51 5.33
CA ILE A 237 8.52 19.10 4.66
C ILE A 237 8.46 17.58 4.57
N ASP A 238 8.55 17.04 3.37
CA ASP A 238 8.58 15.61 3.10
C ASP A 238 9.74 15.30 2.15
N ASN A 239 10.64 14.44 2.60
CA ASN A 239 11.74 13.94 1.80
C ASN A 239 11.59 12.42 1.69
N GLN A 240 11.57 11.91 0.47
CA GLN A 240 11.53 10.49 0.17
C GLN A 240 12.65 10.18 -0.80
N PHE A 241 13.61 9.39 -0.37
CA PHE A 241 14.80 9.09 -1.16
C PHE A 241 15.23 7.65 -0.97
N GLY A 242 15.95 7.14 -1.94
CA GLY A 242 16.38 5.76 -1.92
C GLY A 242 17.01 5.34 -3.22
N GLY A 243 17.16 4.04 -3.35
CA GLY A 243 17.70 3.45 -4.57
C GLY A 243 17.61 1.94 -4.56
N SER A 244 17.88 1.38 -5.71
CA SER A 244 17.95 -0.06 -5.91
C SER A 244 19.18 -0.44 -6.71
N ILE A 245 19.66 -1.65 -6.52
CA ILE A 245 20.73 -2.25 -7.30
C ILE A 245 20.51 -3.74 -7.46
N GLY A 246 20.72 -4.25 -8.65
CA GLY A 246 20.66 -5.67 -8.97
C GLY A 246 21.72 -6.07 -9.97
N GLY A 247 22.11 -7.34 -9.92
CA GLY A 247 23.11 -7.87 -10.83
C GLY A 247 23.51 -9.30 -10.53
N PRO A 248 24.51 -9.85 -11.24
CA PRO A 248 25.01 -11.18 -11.02
C PRO A 248 26.11 -11.17 -9.95
N ILE A 249 26.04 -12.11 -8.99
CA ILE A 249 27.22 -12.53 -8.21
C ILE A 249 28.03 -13.53 -9.06
N ILE A 250 27.30 -14.47 -9.69
CA ILE A 250 27.87 -15.42 -10.65
C ILE A 250 26.97 -15.38 -11.89
N LYS A 251 27.52 -14.97 -13.03
CA LYS A 251 26.77 -14.90 -14.30
C LYS A 251 26.06 -16.22 -14.59
N ASN A 252 24.80 -16.12 -15.01
CA ASN A 252 23.90 -17.22 -15.35
C ASN A 252 23.52 -18.14 -14.17
N LYS A 253 23.96 -17.87 -12.93
CA LYS A 253 23.75 -18.79 -11.80
C LYS A 253 23.25 -18.12 -10.54
N LEU A 254 23.88 -17.06 -10.09
CA LEU A 254 23.57 -16.44 -8.80
C LEU A 254 23.44 -14.94 -8.96
N PHE A 255 22.26 -14.46 -8.60
CA PHE A 255 21.87 -13.07 -8.75
C PHE A 255 21.50 -12.47 -7.41
N TYR A 256 21.71 -11.16 -7.26
CA TYR A 256 21.28 -10.39 -6.12
C TYR A 256 20.43 -9.19 -6.56
N PHE A 257 19.56 -8.77 -5.69
CA PHE A 257 18.84 -7.52 -5.76
C PHE A 257 18.74 -6.92 -4.36
N GLY A 258 18.90 -5.62 -4.25
CA GLY A 258 18.72 -4.86 -3.01
C GLY A 258 18.08 -3.51 -3.30
N SER A 259 17.23 -3.06 -2.40
CA SER A 259 16.69 -1.70 -2.42
C SER A 259 16.62 -1.12 -1.03
N TRP A 260 16.70 0.20 -0.97
CA TRP A 260 16.58 0.97 0.25
C TRP A 260 15.73 2.22 -0.03
N GLU A 261 14.79 2.52 0.86
CA GLU A 261 13.92 3.69 0.79
C GLU A 261 13.77 4.31 2.16
N ASP A 262 14.04 5.60 2.29
CA ASP A 262 13.76 6.41 3.47
C ASP A 262 12.69 7.46 3.19
N SER A 263 11.87 7.73 4.20
CA SER A 263 10.90 8.83 4.20
C SER A 263 11.04 9.63 5.49
N LEU A 264 11.28 10.91 5.36
CA LEU A 264 11.43 11.86 6.48
C LEU A 264 10.35 12.93 6.33
N ASN A 265 9.34 12.90 7.21
CA ASN A 265 8.27 13.88 7.19
C ASN A 265 8.31 14.74 8.44
N ARG A 266 8.10 16.03 8.26
CA ARG A 266 8.03 17.04 9.32
C ARG A 266 6.91 18.01 8.95
N GLN A 267 5.81 17.96 9.68
CA GLN A 267 4.65 18.81 9.37
C GLN A 267 4.00 19.35 10.63
N THR A 268 3.24 20.42 10.45
CA THR A 268 2.30 20.88 11.48
C THR A 268 0.94 20.29 11.15
N GLY A 269 0.45 19.40 12.02
CA GLY A 269 -0.95 18.98 12.01
C GLY A 269 -1.81 20.17 12.44
N ALA A 270 -2.95 20.34 11.81
CA ALA A 270 -3.90 21.39 12.17
C ALA A 270 -5.33 20.88 11.98
N SER A 271 -6.18 21.11 12.96
CA SER A 271 -7.62 20.80 12.88
C SER A 271 -8.46 21.73 13.73
N PHE A 272 -9.74 21.79 13.41
CA PHE A 272 -10.73 22.45 14.27
C PHE A 272 -11.33 21.40 15.20
N VAL A 273 -11.25 21.67 16.51
CA VAL A 273 -11.86 20.85 17.52
C VAL A 273 -12.80 21.68 18.40
N THR A 274 -13.66 21.04 19.14
CA THR A 274 -14.55 21.71 20.08
C THR A 274 -13.96 21.63 21.47
N VAL A 275 -13.81 22.77 22.11
CA VAL A 275 -13.43 22.90 23.52
C VAL A 275 -14.51 23.64 24.31
N PRO A 276 -14.58 23.46 25.64
CA PRO A 276 -15.48 24.23 26.47
C PRO A 276 -15.22 25.73 26.34
N THR A 277 -16.30 26.51 26.32
CA THR A 277 -16.19 27.98 26.35
C THR A 277 -15.75 28.47 27.72
N GLY A 278 -15.26 29.70 27.82
CA GLY A 278 -14.89 30.29 29.13
C GLY A 278 -16.06 30.28 30.12
N ALA A 279 -17.29 30.49 29.65
CA ALA A 279 -18.49 30.38 30.48
C ALA A 279 -18.69 28.94 31.02
N MET A 280 -18.50 27.95 30.18
CA MET A 280 -18.61 26.53 30.57
C MET A 280 -17.58 26.11 31.64
N HIS A 281 -16.38 26.72 31.62
CA HIS A 281 -15.37 26.49 32.68
C HIS A 281 -15.85 26.91 34.08
N SER A 282 -16.74 27.87 34.16
CA SER A 282 -17.33 28.35 35.43
C SER A 282 -18.69 27.74 35.74
N GLY A 283 -19.14 26.75 34.98
CA GLY A 283 -20.44 26.08 35.17
C GLY A 283 -21.62 26.76 34.45
N ASP A 284 -21.40 27.80 33.64
CA ASP A 284 -22.42 28.40 32.84
C ASP A 284 -22.59 27.68 31.51
N LEU A 285 -23.65 26.89 31.43
CA LEU A 285 -24.06 26.13 30.24
C LEU A 285 -25.31 26.75 29.58
N SER A 286 -25.63 28.02 29.89
CA SER A 286 -26.82 28.71 29.34
C SER A 286 -26.85 28.77 27.81
N GLY A 287 -25.69 28.71 27.14
CA GLY A 287 -25.57 28.59 25.69
C GLY A 287 -25.97 27.23 25.12
N SER A 288 -26.19 26.20 25.96
CA SER A 288 -26.64 24.87 25.51
C SER A 288 -28.17 24.82 25.37
N THR A 289 -28.63 24.24 24.28
CA THR A 289 -30.07 23.98 24.07
C THR A 289 -30.58 22.79 24.88
N THR A 290 -29.67 21.96 25.42
CA THR A 290 -30.01 20.78 26.24
C THR A 290 -30.07 21.18 27.70
N ALA A 291 -31.16 20.82 28.38
CA ALA A 291 -31.29 21.06 29.82
C ALA A 291 -30.29 20.22 30.63
N ILE A 292 -29.63 20.86 31.58
CA ILE A 292 -28.67 20.22 32.50
C ILE A 292 -29.38 19.96 33.81
N TYR A 293 -29.48 18.70 34.19
CA TYR A 293 -30.24 18.26 35.39
C TYR A 293 -29.31 18.08 36.59
N ASP A 294 -29.84 18.45 37.76
CA ASP A 294 -29.15 18.22 39.03
C ASP A 294 -29.13 16.71 39.37
N PRO A 295 -27.95 16.08 39.44
CA PRO A 295 -27.83 14.66 39.75
C PRO A 295 -28.23 14.28 41.17
N LEU A 296 -28.31 15.27 42.07
CA LEU A 296 -28.72 15.05 43.49
C LEU A 296 -30.23 15.25 43.69
N SER A 297 -30.99 15.60 42.64
CA SER A 297 -32.44 15.68 42.62
C SER A 297 -33.07 14.42 42.01
N GLY A 298 -34.36 14.19 42.30
CA GLY A 298 -35.11 13.06 41.72
C GLY A 298 -34.91 11.73 42.44
N ASN A 299 -35.21 10.65 41.72
CA ASN A 299 -35.21 9.30 42.26
C ASN A 299 -33.80 8.66 42.07
N SER A 300 -33.55 7.57 42.85
CA SER A 300 -32.28 6.81 42.76
C SER A 300 -32.05 6.15 41.40
N ASP A 301 -33.10 5.92 40.62
CA ASP A 301 -33.07 5.39 39.25
C ASP A 301 -32.74 6.47 38.20
N GLY A 302 -32.62 7.74 38.63
CA GLY A 302 -32.31 8.86 37.75
C GLY A 302 -33.51 9.54 37.12
N THR A 303 -34.75 9.10 37.43
CA THR A 303 -35.98 9.75 36.99
C THR A 303 -36.35 10.93 37.88
N GLY A 304 -37.20 11.84 37.37
CA GLY A 304 -37.75 12.96 38.16
C GLY A 304 -36.73 14.03 38.57
N ARG A 305 -35.55 14.09 37.92
CA ARG A 305 -34.56 15.12 38.20
C ARG A 305 -35.02 16.49 37.78
N THR A 306 -34.64 17.50 38.55
CA THR A 306 -34.92 18.92 38.23
C THR A 306 -33.74 19.52 37.48
N PRO A 307 -34.00 20.33 36.43
CA PRO A 307 -32.93 21.03 35.75
C PRO A 307 -32.37 22.16 36.60
N PHE A 308 -31.08 22.47 36.41
CA PHE A 308 -30.51 23.69 36.96
C PHE A 308 -31.14 24.92 36.26
N GLY A 309 -31.52 25.93 37.08
CA GLY A 309 -32.12 27.16 36.56
C GLY A 309 -31.20 27.84 35.56
N GLY A 310 -31.70 28.08 34.36
CA GLY A 310 -30.93 28.70 33.25
C GLY A 310 -29.69 27.90 32.82
N ASN A 311 -29.64 26.60 33.11
CA ASN A 311 -28.45 25.73 32.88
C ASN A 311 -27.20 26.24 33.59
N LEU A 312 -27.34 26.91 34.75
CA LEU A 312 -26.25 27.40 35.57
C LEU A 312 -25.94 26.41 36.68
N ILE A 313 -24.78 25.81 36.65
CA ILE A 313 -24.31 24.93 37.77
C ILE A 313 -23.64 25.82 38.81
N PRO A 314 -24.16 25.86 40.08
CA PRO A 314 -23.55 26.65 41.12
C PRO A 314 -22.11 26.17 41.40
N SER A 315 -21.19 27.09 41.65
CA SER A 315 -19.76 26.78 41.83
C SER A 315 -19.49 25.77 42.99
N ASN A 316 -20.31 25.80 44.04
CA ASN A 316 -20.24 24.85 45.17
C ASN A 316 -20.75 23.43 44.78
N ARG A 317 -21.32 23.28 43.60
CA ARG A 317 -21.81 21.99 43.05
C ARG A 317 -20.87 21.40 42.03
N ILE A 318 -19.83 22.13 41.62
CA ILE A 318 -18.80 21.64 40.73
C ILE A 318 -17.79 20.83 41.54
N ASP A 319 -17.61 19.56 41.17
CA ASP A 319 -16.61 18.70 41.74
C ASP A 319 -15.20 19.29 41.58
N PRO A 320 -14.34 19.34 42.62
CA PRO A 320 -12.99 19.90 42.52
C PRO A 320 -12.10 19.19 41.50
N ILE A 321 -12.32 17.90 41.23
CA ILE A 321 -11.58 17.15 40.21
C ILE A 321 -12.06 17.58 38.84
N ALA A 322 -13.39 17.70 38.65
CA ALA A 322 -13.97 18.18 37.39
C ALA A 322 -13.48 19.60 37.06
N ALA A 323 -13.42 20.50 38.06
CA ALA A 323 -12.88 21.85 37.88
C ALA A 323 -11.41 21.84 37.41
N LYS A 324 -10.56 20.94 37.96
CA LYS A 324 -9.18 20.78 37.48
C LYS A 324 -9.09 20.24 36.07
N VAL A 325 -9.94 19.28 35.69
CA VAL A 325 -10.02 18.76 34.34
C VAL A 325 -10.46 19.86 33.35
N MET A 326 -11.49 20.63 33.71
CA MET A 326 -11.95 21.77 32.91
C MET A 326 -10.85 22.82 32.72
N ALA A 327 -10.10 23.15 33.78
CA ALA A 327 -8.99 24.10 33.72
C ALA A 327 -7.82 23.62 32.81
N ALA A 328 -7.71 22.32 32.57
CA ALA A 328 -6.71 21.76 31.66
C ALA A 328 -7.07 21.97 30.17
N TYR A 329 -8.34 22.19 29.82
CA TYR A 329 -8.71 22.52 28.46
C TYR A 329 -8.30 23.96 28.11
N PRO A 330 -7.81 24.20 26.89
CA PRO A 330 -7.55 25.55 26.43
C PRO A 330 -8.86 26.31 26.23
N LEU A 331 -8.79 27.64 26.27
CA LEU A 331 -9.91 28.48 25.87
C LEU A 331 -10.09 28.46 24.35
N PRO A 332 -11.31 28.67 23.83
CA PRO A 332 -11.56 28.69 22.39
C PRO A 332 -10.73 29.74 21.66
N THR A 333 -10.24 29.40 20.47
CA THR A 333 -9.68 30.36 19.50
C THR A 333 -10.78 31.30 18.97
N PHE A 334 -12.02 30.78 18.87
CA PHE A 334 -13.22 31.49 18.40
C PHE A 334 -14.30 31.45 19.50
N PRO A 335 -14.27 32.40 20.45
CA PRO A 335 -15.14 32.39 21.63
C PRO A 335 -16.63 32.45 21.34
N SER A 336 -17.02 32.99 20.16
CA SER A 336 -18.42 33.13 19.72
C SER A 336 -19.02 31.82 19.21
N LEU A 337 -18.21 30.77 18.97
CA LEU A 337 -18.66 29.49 18.47
C LEU A 337 -18.79 28.49 19.62
N LEU A 338 -19.83 27.64 19.55
CA LEU A 338 -20.04 26.53 20.49
C LEU A 338 -19.43 25.21 20.00
N ALA A 339 -19.11 25.10 18.72
CA ALA A 339 -18.49 23.94 18.12
C ALA A 339 -17.41 24.36 17.13
N ASN A 340 -16.41 23.51 16.90
CA ASN A 340 -15.25 23.81 16.06
C ASN A 340 -14.58 25.15 16.43
N ASN A 341 -14.53 25.44 17.72
CA ASN A 341 -14.18 26.74 18.28
C ASN A 341 -12.70 26.86 18.69
N TYR A 342 -11.92 25.81 18.52
CA TYR A 342 -10.49 25.79 18.83
C TYR A 342 -9.69 25.31 17.62
N TYR A 343 -8.72 26.11 17.18
CA TYR A 343 -7.79 25.74 16.13
C TYR A 343 -6.56 25.07 16.75
N ALA A 344 -6.57 23.76 16.77
CA ALA A 344 -5.51 22.95 17.33
C ALA A 344 -4.35 22.83 16.33
N THR A 345 -3.12 23.02 16.78
CA THR A 345 -1.92 22.81 15.98
C THR A 345 -0.89 22.02 16.78
N GLY A 346 -0.16 21.14 16.12
CA GLY A 346 0.90 20.37 16.76
C GLY A 346 1.96 19.92 15.76
N ALA A 347 3.19 19.73 16.22
CA ALA A 347 4.27 19.25 15.39
C ALA A 347 4.13 17.71 15.21
N TYR A 348 3.83 17.29 14.01
CA TYR A 348 3.82 15.88 13.60
C TYR A 348 5.11 15.56 12.85
N ALA A 349 5.71 14.42 13.15
CA ALA A 349 6.90 13.98 12.46
C ALA A 349 6.94 12.46 12.36
N TYR A 350 7.41 11.94 11.23
CA TYR A 350 7.81 10.54 11.15
C TYR A 350 9.11 10.37 10.37
N SER A 351 9.78 9.28 10.68
CA SER A 351 10.90 8.76 9.91
C SER A 351 10.64 7.28 9.65
N ARG A 352 10.78 6.85 8.43
CA ARG A 352 10.57 5.46 8.03
C ARG A 352 11.69 5.02 7.10
N SER A 353 12.25 3.84 7.38
CA SER A 353 13.24 3.18 6.53
C SER A 353 12.72 1.81 6.12
N LYS A 354 12.91 1.48 4.84
CA LYS A 354 12.63 0.16 4.26
C LYS A 354 13.89 -0.38 3.62
N LEU A 355 14.11 -1.67 3.77
CA LEU A 355 15.18 -2.40 3.10
C LEU A 355 14.59 -3.68 2.52
N ASP A 356 14.81 -3.92 1.25
CA ASP A 356 14.48 -5.17 0.57
C ASP A 356 15.75 -5.82 0.02
N GLY A 357 15.87 -7.12 0.18
CA GLY A 357 16.95 -7.92 -0.37
C GLY A 357 16.42 -9.23 -0.93
N LYS A 358 16.91 -9.60 -2.12
CA LYS A 358 16.57 -10.88 -2.77
C LYS A 358 17.81 -11.50 -3.38
N ALA A 359 17.96 -12.80 -3.18
CA ALA A 359 18.95 -13.62 -3.85
C ALA A 359 18.25 -14.73 -4.64
N THR A 360 18.69 -14.94 -5.88
CA THR A 360 18.14 -15.95 -6.77
C THR A 360 19.29 -16.86 -7.23
N TRP A 361 19.21 -18.12 -6.88
CA TRP A 361 20.18 -19.13 -7.28
C TRP A 361 19.55 -20.14 -8.25
N VAL A 362 20.05 -20.17 -9.45
CA VAL A 362 19.75 -21.19 -10.44
C VAL A 362 20.69 -22.36 -10.23
N ALA A 363 20.27 -23.30 -9.38
CA ALA A 363 21.07 -24.45 -9.01
C ALA A 363 21.20 -25.44 -10.19
N THR A 364 20.09 -25.67 -10.92
CA THR A 364 20.03 -26.50 -12.12
C THR A 364 18.98 -25.93 -13.10
N PRO A 365 18.90 -26.36 -14.36
CA PRO A 365 17.83 -25.96 -15.27
C PRO A 365 16.40 -26.26 -14.76
N LYS A 366 16.28 -27.14 -13.76
CA LYS A 366 15.00 -27.54 -13.16
C LYS A 366 14.80 -27.03 -11.73
N LEU A 367 15.82 -26.39 -11.12
CA LEU A 367 15.77 -25.97 -9.72
C LEU A 367 16.28 -24.53 -9.56
N ASN A 368 15.37 -23.65 -9.20
CA ASN A 368 15.64 -22.28 -8.78
C ASN A 368 15.34 -22.13 -7.29
N ILE A 369 16.27 -21.52 -6.55
CA ILE A 369 16.11 -21.24 -5.13
C ILE A 369 16.13 -19.72 -4.96
N ASN A 370 15.09 -19.18 -4.32
CA ASN A 370 14.97 -17.76 -4.02
C ASN A 370 14.95 -17.56 -2.50
N GLY A 371 15.73 -16.61 -2.02
CA GLY A 371 15.67 -16.11 -0.65
C GLY A 371 15.36 -14.63 -0.67
N ARG A 372 14.45 -14.17 0.22
CA ARG A 372 14.08 -12.77 0.35
C ARG A 372 14.09 -12.32 1.81
N MET A 373 14.52 -11.10 2.05
CA MET A 373 14.42 -10.39 3.32
C MET A 373 13.78 -9.02 3.07
N GLY A 374 12.82 -8.65 3.91
CA GLY A 374 12.28 -7.29 3.98
C GLY A 374 12.38 -6.78 5.41
N TRP A 375 12.77 -5.52 5.57
CA TRP A 375 12.85 -4.85 6.85
C TRP A 375 12.23 -3.46 6.78
N LEU A 376 11.40 -3.14 7.78
CA LEU A 376 10.76 -1.84 7.90
C LEU A 376 10.89 -1.36 9.34
N LYS A 377 11.40 -0.16 9.50
CA LYS A 377 11.41 0.57 10.77
C LYS A 377 10.75 1.92 10.59
N TYR A 378 9.93 2.31 11.53
CA TYR A 378 9.41 3.67 11.59
C TYR A 378 9.42 4.20 13.02
N THR A 379 9.55 5.52 13.13
CA THR A 379 9.32 6.29 14.35
C THR A 379 8.33 7.39 14.01
N MET A 380 7.40 7.65 14.91
CA MET A 380 6.38 8.68 14.74
C MET A 380 6.30 9.50 16.01
N SER A 381 6.26 10.81 15.87
CA SER A 381 5.96 11.76 16.94
C SER A 381 4.67 12.46 16.56
N ASP A 382 3.67 12.30 17.39
CA ASP A 382 2.32 12.77 17.16
C ASP A 382 1.84 13.47 18.43
N PRO A 383 2.09 14.79 18.55
CA PRO A 383 1.82 15.52 19.78
C PRO A 383 0.32 15.66 20.01
N PRO A 384 -0.11 15.60 21.25
CA PRO A 384 -1.50 15.79 21.59
C PRO A 384 -1.97 17.21 21.30
N VAL A 385 -3.26 17.36 20.94
CA VAL A 385 -3.91 18.60 20.51
C VAL A 385 -3.78 19.73 21.54
N PHE A 386 -3.76 19.41 22.84
CA PHE A 386 -3.68 20.36 23.93
C PHE A 386 -2.27 20.38 24.58
N GLY A 387 -1.24 20.01 23.85
CA GLY A 387 0.13 19.99 24.37
C GLY A 387 0.29 19.01 25.54
N GLN A 388 0.87 19.47 26.64
CA GLN A 388 1.10 18.61 27.83
C GLN A 388 -0.20 18.14 28.52
N ASN A 389 -1.32 18.78 28.23
CA ASN A 389 -2.62 18.41 28.79
C ASN A 389 -3.30 17.25 28.03
N GLY A 390 -2.69 16.73 26.99
CA GLY A 390 -3.20 15.59 26.25
C GLY A 390 -4.14 15.98 25.10
N GLY A 391 -5.15 15.18 24.86
CA GLY A 391 -6.08 15.28 23.74
C GLY A 391 -5.72 14.36 22.60
N ALA A 392 -6.74 13.97 21.81
CA ALA A 392 -6.51 13.17 20.61
C ALA A 392 -5.78 14.00 19.56
N VAL A 393 -4.96 13.33 18.75
CA VAL A 393 -4.26 13.96 17.64
C VAL A 393 -5.25 14.32 16.53
N PRO A 394 -5.09 15.46 15.88
CA PRO A 394 -5.95 15.88 14.78
C PRO A 394 -5.83 15.02 13.53
#